data_c3fa4d4ccd93e4cf9fbb1be06c323709
#
_entry.id   c3fa4d4ccd93e4cf9fbb1be06c323709
#
_cell.length_a   1.000
_cell.length_b   1.000
_cell.length_c   1.000
_cell.angle_alpha   90.00
_cell.angle_beta   90.00
_cell.angle_gamma   90.00
#
_symmetry.space_group_name_H-M   'P 1'
#
loop_
_entity.id
_entity.type
_entity.pdbx_description
1 polymer ?
#
loop_
_entity_poly.entity_id
_entity_poly.type
_entity_poly.pdbx_seq_one_letter_code
_entity_poly.pdbx_strand_id
1 'polypeptide(L)'
;MGETVDLTARPAAYLDGKAGRDEVYSAILDAIGAVRAEIGKAGLKPVDHPIAIFLEADDSGFKFRAAVPLAGAPDGKTQLSDAVKIGETPVGKAMRFEHRGAYDDIDGTYEAITAYLDEKGVDAQDVFVEEYLNDIKSPEDPNLQVDIYVLLK
;
A
#
# COMPACT_ATOMS: atom_id res chain seq x y z
N MET A 1 -6.23 -19.97 1.91
CA MET A 1 -5.62 -18.89 1.16
C MET A 1 -5.85 -17.54 1.85
N GLY A 2 -7.01 -16.93 1.82
CA GLY A 2 -7.23 -15.64 2.49
C GLY A 2 -7.48 -15.78 3.99
N GLU A 3 -7.01 -14.80 4.77
CA GLU A 3 -7.20 -14.72 6.22
C GLU A 3 -7.93 -13.43 6.56
N THR A 4 -9.03 -13.52 7.31
CA THR A 4 -9.77 -12.35 7.74
C THR A 4 -9.03 -11.68 8.90
N VAL A 5 -8.78 -10.38 8.77
CA VAL A 5 -8.08 -9.60 9.77
C VAL A 5 -8.84 -8.29 10.03
N ASP A 6 -8.59 -7.68 11.17
CA ASP A 6 -9.11 -6.36 11.50
C ASP A 6 -7.96 -5.35 11.43
N LEU A 7 -8.06 -4.40 10.50
CA LEU A 7 -7.08 -3.34 10.37
C LEU A 7 -7.42 -2.21 11.34
N THR A 8 -6.40 -1.70 12.02
CA THR A 8 -6.55 -0.54 12.91
C THR A 8 -5.85 0.66 12.28
N ALA A 9 -6.50 1.83 12.39
CA ALA A 9 -5.93 3.06 11.86
C ALA A 9 -4.67 3.43 12.65
N ARG A 10 -3.60 3.78 11.93
CA ARG A 10 -2.33 4.25 12.49
C ARG A 10 -1.97 5.58 11.86
N PRO A 11 -1.35 6.50 12.61
CA PRO A 11 -0.84 7.73 11.98
C PRO A 11 0.15 7.39 10.89
N ALA A 12 0.11 8.13 9.79
CA ALA A 12 0.99 7.91 8.67
C ALA A 12 1.22 9.20 7.89
N ALA A 13 2.40 9.30 7.27
CA ALA A 13 2.67 10.30 6.27
C ALA A 13 2.45 9.67 4.90
N TYR A 14 1.85 10.39 3.96
CA TYR A 14 1.50 9.81 2.67
C TYR A 14 1.65 10.81 1.52
N LEU A 15 1.77 10.24 0.32
CA LEU A 15 1.82 10.97 -0.94
C LEU A 15 0.97 10.24 -1.97
N ASP A 16 0.08 10.98 -2.64
CA ASP A 16 -0.78 10.42 -3.67
C ASP A 16 -0.08 10.48 -5.04
N GLY A 17 -0.23 9.42 -5.82
CA GLY A 17 0.36 9.34 -7.13
C GLY A 17 -0.51 8.56 -8.11
N LYS A 18 -0.06 8.56 -9.36
CA LYS A 18 -0.70 7.82 -10.44
C LYS A 18 0.38 7.32 -11.40
N ALA A 19 0.25 6.08 -11.84
CA ALA A 19 1.20 5.49 -12.78
C ALA A 19 0.52 4.39 -13.60
N GLY A 20 1.06 4.16 -14.79
CA GLY A 20 0.65 3.04 -15.63
C GLY A 20 1.11 1.71 -15.05
N ARG A 21 0.53 0.62 -15.56
CA ARG A 21 0.79 -0.73 -15.06
C ARG A 21 2.28 -1.09 -15.03
N ASP A 22 3.02 -0.74 -16.07
CA ASP A 22 4.43 -1.09 -16.20
C ASP A 22 5.34 -0.24 -15.30
N GLU A 23 4.83 0.87 -14.78
CA GLU A 23 5.61 1.83 -14.02
C GLU A 23 5.15 1.98 -12.57
N VAL A 24 4.06 1.31 -12.19
CA VAL A 24 3.43 1.55 -10.88
C VAL A 24 4.35 1.19 -9.72
N TYR A 25 5.09 0.09 -9.80
CA TYR A 25 5.98 -0.29 -8.70
C TYR A 25 7.10 0.73 -8.50
N SER A 26 7.72 1.16 -9.59
CA SER A 26 8.76 2.19 -9.54
C SER A 26 8.21 3.50 -8.98
N ALA A 27 7.01 3.90 -9.42
CA ALA A 27 6.35 5.12 -8.93
C ALA A 27 6.04 5.03 -7.44
N ILE A 28 5.60 3.87 -6.95
CA ILE A 28 5.34 3.65 -5.53
C ILE A 28 6.63 3.77 -4.73
N LEU A 29 7.70 3.14 -5.18
CA LEU A 29 8.99 3.23 -4.48
C LEU A 29 9.52 4.66 -4.43
N ASP A 30 9.39 5.40 -5.52
CA ASP A 30 9.79 6.82 -5.54
C ASP A 30 8.96 7.63 -4.55
N ALA A 31 7.65 7.39 -4.50
CA ALA A 31 6.75 8.08 -3.57
C ALA A 31 7.10 7.74 -2.11
N ILE A 32 7.37 6.47 -1.80
CA ILE A 32 7.79 6.05 -0.46
C ILE A 32 9.09 6.75 -0.08
N GLY A 33 10.04 6.84 -1.01
CA GLY A 33 11.31 7.54 -0.78
C GLY A 33 11.10 9.01 -0.46
N ALA A 34 10.21 9.69 -1.19
CA ALA A 34 9.88 11.08 -0.95
C ALA A 34 9.21 11.28 0.42
N VAL A 35 8.29 10.38 0.79
CA VAL A 35 7.64 10.42 2.11
C VAL A 35 8.67 10.24 3.22
N ARG A 36 9.57 9.27 3.09
CA ARG A 36 10.63 9.03 4.08
C ARG A 36 11.56 10.22 4.23
N ALA A 37 11.89 10.90 3.14
CA ALA A 37 12.74 12.09 3.19
C ALA A 37 12.07 13.21 4.00
N GLU A 38 10.79 13.43 3.81
CA GLU A 38 10.05 14.45 4.57
C GLU A 38 9.89 14.08 6.05
N ILE A 39 9.68 12.78 6.33
CA ILE A 39 9.66 12.27 7.71
C ILE A 39 10.98 12.57 8.41
N GLY A 40 12.10 12.32 7.74
CA GLY A 40 13.42 12.61 8.27
C GLY A 40 13.65 14.08 8.54
N LYS A 41 13.25 14.96 7.60
CA LYS A 41 13.37 16.41 7.79
C LYS A 41 12.54 16.92 8.96
N ALA A 42 11.39 16.32 9.19
CA ALA A 42 10.49 16.70 10.29
C ALA A 42 10.90 16.10 11.63
N GLY A 43 11.90 15.24 11.67
CA GLY A 43 12.34 14.57 12.89
C GLY A 43 11.35 13.57 13.44
N LEU A 44 10.46 13.04 12.60
CA LEU A 44 9.48 12.05 12.99
C LEU A 44 10.06 10.64 12.87
N LYS A 45 9.42 9.68 13.53
CA LYS A 45 9.89 8.29 13.54
C LYS A 45 8.96 7.39 12.75
N PRO A 46 9.44 6.81 11.62
CA PRO A 46 8.65 5.81 10.91
C PRO A 46 8.64 4.50 11.67
N VAL A 47 7.53 3.76 11.58
CA VAL A 47 7.39 2.43 12.16
C VAL A 47 6.76 1.52 11.12
N ASP A 48 6.88 0.19 11.32
CA ASP A 48 6.30 -0.83 10.45
C ASP A 48 6.74 -0.68 8.99
N HIS A 49 6.06 -1.37 8.11
CA HIS A 49 6.41 -1.40 6.69
C HIS A 49 5.64 -0.33 5.91
N PRO A 50 6.23 0.20 4.83
CA PRO A 50 5.48 1.11 3.96
C PRO A 50 4.38 0.36 3.22
N ILE A 51 3.31 1.08 2.88
CA ILE A 51 2.17 0.52 2.19
C ILE A 51 1.82 1.35 0.95
N ALA A 52 1.13 0.73 0.00
CA ALA A 52 0.46 1.43 -1.08
C ALA A 52 -1.02 1.10 -1.01
N ILE A 53 -1.86 2.12 -1.05
CA ILE A 53 -3.31 1.97 -1.06
C ILE A 53 -3.77 2.26 -2.48
N PHE A 54 -4.37 1.27 -3.15
CA PHE A 54 -4.88 1.44 -4.51
C PHE A 54 -6.32 1.88 -4.44
N LEU A 55 -6.57 3.10 -4.89
CA LEU A 55 -7.87 3.78 -4.77
C LEU A 55 -8.72 3.61 -6.02
N GLU A 56 -8.10 3.65 -7.19
CA GLU A 56 -8.77 3.50 -8.48
C GLU A 56 -7.83 2.87 -9.50
N ALA A 57 -8.41 2.11 -10.43
CA ALA A 57 -7.71 1.59 -11.59
C ALA A 57 -8.58 1.83 -12.82
N ASP A 58 -7.97 2.31 -13.90
CA ASP A 58 -8.65 2.53 -15.18
C ASP A 58 -7.68 2.23 -16.33
N ASP A 59 -8.10 2.49 -17.57
CA ASP A 59 -7.27 2.24 -18.75
C ASP A 59 -5.98 3.06 -18.76
N SER A 60 -5.95 4.19 -18.03
CA SER A 60 -4.77 5.06 -17.98
C SER A 60 -3.81 4.72 -16.84
N GLY A 61 -4.17 3.76 -15.96
CA GLY A 61 -3.30 3.31 -14.88
C GLY A 61 -3.98 3.22 -13.53
N PHE A 62 -3.15 3.32 -12.49
CA PHE A 62 -3.59 3.17 -11.11
C PHE A 62 -3.38 4.46 -10.33
N LYS A 63 -4.40 4.83 -9.55
CA LYS A 63 -4.25 5.89 -8.53
C LYS A 63 -3.92 5.20 -7.22
N PHE A 64 -2.85 5.66 -6.58
CA PHE A 64 -2.40 5.06 -5.33
C PHE A 64 -2.03 6.12 -4.31
N ARG A 65 -2.00 5.69 -3.06
CA ARG A 65 -1.48 6.48 -1.95
C ARG A 65 -0.33 5.70 -1.32
N ALA A 66 0.88 6.23 -1.41
CA ALA A 66 2.04 5.63 -0.75
C ALA A 66 2.13 6.20 0.66
N ALA A 67 2.13 5.35 1.66
CA ALA A 67 2.09 5.77 3.06
C ALA A 67 3.15 5.06 3.88
N VAL A 68 3.71 5.79 4.85
CA VAL A 68 4.67 5.25 5.82
C VAL A 68 4.08 5.50 7.20
N PRO A 69 3.77 4.43 7.95
CA PRO A 69 3.24 4.59 9.32
C PRO A 69 4.25 5.28 10.24
N LEU A 70 3.72 6.05 11.18
CA LEU A 70 4.51 6.81 12.14
C LEU A 70 4.27 6.29 13.56
N ALA A 71 5.27 6.47 14.44
CA ALA A 71 5.15 6.09 15.86
C ALA A 71 4.06 6.86 16.57
N GLY A 72 3.77 8.09 16.12
CA GLY A 72 2.70 8.92 16.66
C GLY A 72 2.37 10.04 15.70
N ALA A 73 1.16 10.58 15.81
CA ALA A 73 0.74 11.72 15.01
C ALA A 73 1.47 12.99 15.46
N PRO A 74 2.02 13.78 14.53
CA PRO A 74 2.65 15.04 14.89
C PRO A 74 1.57 16.06 15.31
N ASP A 75 1.82 16.76 16.39
CA ASP A 75 0.87 17.72 16.95
C ASP A 75 0.64 18.90 16.00
N GLY A 76 -0.63 19.13 15.66
CA GLY A 76 -1.03 20.29 14.89
C GLY A 76 -0.58 20.33 13.45
N LYS A 77 0.02 19.25 12.93
CA LYS A 77 0.47 19.18 11.54
C LYS A 77 -0.47 18.31 10.72
N THR A 78 -0.88 18.83 9.56
CA THR A 78 -1.69 18.09 8.60
C THR A 78 -0.90 17.77 7.34
N GLN A 79 0.31 18.33 7.21
CA GLN A 79 1.19 18.04 6.07
C GLN A 79 2.64 18.33 6.46
N LEU A 80 3.57 17.65 5.79
CA LEU A 80 5.00 17.85 5.96
C LEU A 80 5.58 18.69 4.81
N SER A 81 4.92 18.68 3.65
CA SER A 81 5.28 19.48 2.50
C SER A 81 4.03 19.66 1.66
N ASP A 82 4.12 20.33 0.52
CA ASP A 82 2.99 20.49 -0.40
C ASP A 82 2.46 19.13 -0.89
N ALA A 83 3.33 18.17 -1.07
CA ALA A 83 2.98 16.84 -1.59
C ALA A 83 2.75 15.79 -0.52
N VAL A 84 3.47 15.87 0.61
CA VAL A 84 3.42 14.86 1.68
C VAL A 84 2.53 15.32 2.81
N LYS A 85 1.47 14.57 3.06
CA LYS A 85 0.44 14.90 4.05
C LYS A 85 0.47 13.92 5.21
N ILE A 86 -0.21 14.29 6.29
CA ILE A 86 -0.40 13.46 7.48
C ILE A 86 -1.83 12.96 7.50
N GLY A 87 -2.01 11.69 7.75
CA GLY A 87 -3.31 11.04 7.85
C GLY A 87 -3.19 9.74 8.61
N GLU A 88 -4.06 8.80 8.25
CA GLU A 88 -4.11 7.50 8.91
C GLU A 88 -4.14 6.37 7.89
N THR A 89 -3.67 5.19 8.31
CA THR A 89 -3.77 3.97 7.51
C THR A 89 -5.21 3.47 7.50
N PRO A 90 -5.58 2.61 6.52
CA PRO A 90 -6.95 2.08 6.45
C PRO A 90 -7.37 1.32 7.70
N VAL A 91 -8.67 1.34 7.98
CA VAL A 91 -9.29 0.69 9.14
C VAL A 91 -10.47 -0.14 8.67
N GLY A 92 -10.74 -1.25 9.38
CA GLY A 92 -11.89 -2.10 9.13
C GLY A 92 -11.52 -3.53 8.82
N LYS A 93 -12.51 -4.33 8.50
CA LYS A 93 -12.28 -5.74 8.16
C LYS A 93 -11.65 -5.85 6.78
N ALA A 94 -10.66 -6.72 6.69
CA ALA A 94 -9.97 -7.00 5.43
C ALA A 94 -9.64 -8.49 5.34
N MET A 95 -9.37 -8.95 4.14
CA MET A 95 -8.86 -10.28 3.91
C MET A 95 -7.43 -10.17 3.44
N ARG A 96 -6.52 -10.88 4.12
CA ARG A 96 -5.09 -10.82 3.87
C ARG A 96 -4.66 -11.97 2.97
N PHE A 97 -3.88 -11.66 1.95
CA PHE A 97 -3.27 -12.63 1.04
C PHE A 97 -1.77 -12.34 0.98
N GLU A 98 -1.00 -13.33 0.54
CA GLU A 98 0.44 -13.18 0.42
C GLU A 98 0.87 -13.27 -1.04
N HIS A 99 1.75 -12.36 -1.44
CA HIS A 99 2.48 -12.48 -2.70
C HIS A 99 3.96 -12.67 -2.38
N ARG A 100 4.53 -13.76 -2.89
CA ARG A 100 5.96 -14.06 -2.73
C ARG A 100 6.53 -14.27 -4.12
N GLY A 101 7.46 -13.39 -4.53
CA GLY A 101 8.04 -13.42 -5.85
C GLY A 101 8.09 -12.03 -6.47
N ALA A 102 8.54 -11.95 -7.71
CA ALA A 102 8.72 -10.68 -8.41
C ALA A 102 7.43 -9.87 -8.49
N TYR A 103 7.54 -8.55 -8.41
CA TYR A 103 6.38 -7.68 -8.55
C TYR A 103 5.72 -7.83 -9.92
N ASP A 104 6.52 -8.10 -10.96
CA ASP A 104 5.99 -8.33 -12.32
C ASP A 104 5.01 -9.49 -12.38
N ASP A 105 5.04 -10.41 -11.42
CA ASP A 105 4.15 -11.56 -11.34
C ASP A 105 2.92 -11.32 -10.46
N ILE A 106 2.77 -10.11 -9.90
CA ILE A 106 1.71 -9.82 -8.93
C ILE A 106 0.30 -9.90 -9.56
N ASP A 107 0.19 -9.68 -10.86
CA ASP A 107 -1.09 -9.78 -11.57
C ASP A 107 -1.70 -11.19 -11.42
N GLY A 108 -0.86 -12.23 -11.47
CA GLY A 108 -1.31 -13.60 -11.25
C GLY A 108 -1.85 -13.82 -9.85
N THR A 109 -1.23 -13.18 -8.86
CA THR A 109 -1.71 -13.24 -7.48
C THR A 109 -3.08 -12.55 -7.36
N TYR A 110 -3.25 -11.38 -8.00
CA TYR A 110 -4.54 -10.69 -7.99
C TYR A 110 -5.63 -11.48 -8.70
N GLU A 111 -5.31 -12.17 -9.78
CA GLU A 111 -6.26 -13.06 -10.46
C GLU A 111 -6.72 -14.16 -9.52
N ALA A 112 -5.80 -14.77 -8.78
CA ALA A 112 -6.13 -15.83 -7.82
C ALA A 112 -6.97 -15.27 -6.67
N ILE A 113 -6.68 -14.05 -6.20
CA ILE A 113 -7.46 -13.38 -5.15
C ILE A 113 -8.89 -13.16 -5.64
N THR A 114 -9.07 -12.61 -6.84
CA THR A 114 -10.39 -12.36 -7.41
C THR A 114 -11.20 -13.64 -7.52
N ALA A 115 -10.60 -14.72 -8.01
CA ALA A 115 -11.25 -16.02 -8.12
C ALA A 115 -11.66 -16.56 -6.74
N TYR A 116 -10.78 -16.40 -5.75
CA TYR A 116 -11.06 -16.84 -4.38
C TYR A 116 -12.25 -16.09 -3.77
N LEU A 117 -12.27 -14.75 -3.93
CA LEU A 117 -13.37 -13.94 -3.41
C LEU A 117 -14.70 -14.29 -4.06
N ASP A 118 -14.71 -14.52 -5.38
CA ASP A 118 -15.90 -14.93 -6.12
C ASP A 118 -16.40 -16.28 -5.65
N GLU A 119 -15.50 -17.24 -5.50
CA GLU A 119 -15.84 -18.61 -5.07
C GLU A 119 -16.44 -18.61 -3.66
N LYS A 120 -15.91 -17.78 -2.77
CA LYS A 120 -16.37 -17.71 -1.38
C LYS A 120 -17.53 -16.74 -1.17
N GLY A 121 -17.95 -16.03 -2.21
CA GLY A 121 -19.05 -15.07 -2.12
C GLY A 121 -18.75 -13.91 -1.21
N VAL A 122 -17.49 -13.46 -1.19
CA VAL A 122 -17.06 -12.36 -0.30
C VAL A 122 -17.30 -11.01 -0.97
N ASP A 123 -18.01 -10.13 -0.29
CA ASP A 123 -18.21 -8.74 -0.75
C ASP A 123 -17.02 -7.88 -0.34
N ALA A 124 -16.31 -7.39 -1.34
CA ALA A 124 -15.13 -6.54 -1.12
C ALA A 124 -15.37 -5.13 -1.64
N GLN A 125 -14.73 -4.18 -1.01
CA GLN A 125 -14.61 -2.82 -1.56
C GLN A 125 -13.59 -2.88 -2.69
N ASP A 126 -13.59 -1.88 -3.56
CA ASP A 126 -12.59 -1.79 -4.63
C ASP A 126 -11.30 -1.10 -4.11
N VAL A 127 -10.90 -1.41 -2.89
CA VAL A 127 -9.71 -0.85 -2.25
C VAL A 127 -8.78 -1.98 -1.86
N PHE A 128 -7.56 -1.92 -2.36
CA PHE A 128 -6.50 -2.91 -2.10
C PHE A 128 -5.32 -2.20 -1.44
N VAL A 129 -4.71 -2.88 -0.47
CA VAL A 129 -3.52 -2.37 0.22
C VAL A 129 -2.39 -3.37 0.02
N GLU A 130 -1.25 -2.89 -0.44
CA GLU A 130 -0.03 -3.70 -0.52
C GLU A 130 0.92 -3.22 0.56
N GLU A 131 1.38 -4.15 1.39
CA GLU A 131 2.37 -3.89 2.42
C GLU A 131 3.68 -4.56 2.00
N TYR A 132 4.74 -3.76 1.86
CA TYR A 132 6.03 -4.23 1.36
C TYR A 132 6.90 -4.66 2.52
N LEU A 133 7.07 -5.97 2.70
CA LEU A 133 7.71 -6.56 3.87
C LEU A 133 9.24 -6.52 3.82
N ASN A 134 9.80 -6.36 2.62
CA ASN A 134 11.25 -6.23 2.45
C ASN A 134 11.58 -5.13 1.44
N ASP A 135 12.83 -4.69 1.44
CA ASP A 135 13.29 -3.57 0.64
C ASP A 135 13.85 -4.06 -0.70
N ILE A 136 12.95 -4.39 -1.62
CA ILE A 136 13.30 -4.87 -2.96
C ILE A 136 12.99 -3.75 -3.95
N LYS A 137 13.97 -3.38 -4.78
CA LYS A 137 13.85 -2.26 -5.70
C LYS A 137 13.52 -2.65 -7.13
N SER A 138 13.92 -3.85 -7.55
CA SER A 138 13.63 -4.31 -8.91
C SER A 138 12.29 -5.05 -8.96
N PRO A 139 11.40 -4.73 -9.92
CA PRO A 139 10.14 -5.45 -10.06
C PRO A 139 10.35 -6.89 -10.57
N GLU A 140 11.57 -7.23 -10.99
CA GLU A 140 11.91 -8.58 -11.48
C GLU A 140 12.51 -9.46 -10.38
N ASP A 141 12.84 -8.90 -9.20
CA ASP A 141 13.51 -9.65 -8.13
C ASP A 141 12.54 -10.66 -7.50
N PRO A 142 12.86 -11.97 -7.54
CA PRO A 142 11.97 -13.00 -7.00
C PRO A 142 11.91 -13.06 -5.48
N ASN A 143 12.69 -12.27 -4.78
CA ASN A 143 12.74 -12.28 -3.31
C ASN A 143 11.73 -11.32 -2.67
N LEU A 144 10.96 -10.59 -3.45
CA LEU A 144 9.98 -9.65 -2.92
C LEU A 144 8.90 -10.36 -2.12
N GLN A 145 8.53 -9.76 -0.99
CA GLN A 145 7.45 -10.23 -0.12
C GLN A 145 6.45 -9.09 0.07
N VAL A 146 5.21 -9.34 -0.30
CA VAL A 146 4.13 -8.37 -0.19
C VAL A 146 2.94 -9.05 0.48
N ASP A 147 2.36 -8.39 1.48
CA ASP A 147 1.05 -8.77 1.99
C ASP A 147 0.00 -7.88 1.32
N ILE A 148 -1.06 -8.51 0.84
CA ILE A 148 -2.14 -7.81 0.15
C ILE A 148 -3.39 -7.89 1.00
N TYR A 149 -3.98 -6.73 1.29
CA TYR A 149 -5.22 -6.64 2.06
C TYR A 149 -6.33 -6.16 1.14
N VAL A 150 -7.42 -6.91 1.10
CA VAL A 150 -8.62 -6.55 0.36
C VAL A 150 -9.64 -6.06 1.38
N LEU A 151 -10.01 -4.79 1.33
CA LEU A 151 -10.97 -4.24 2.29
C LEU A 151 -12.35 -4.80 2.01
N LEU A 152 -13.05 -5.23 3.06
CA LEU A 152 -14.38 -5.82 2.97
C LEU A 152 -15.46 -4.77 3.20
N LYS A 153 -16.62 -5.00 2.58
CA LYS A 153 -17.79 -4.14 2.77
C LYS A 153 -18.46 -4.40 4.12
#